data_edb23a5175da2ce31902b188fb81d0cd
#
_entry.id   edb23a5175da2ce31902b188fb81d0cd
#
_cell.length_a   1.000
_cell.length_b   1.000
_cell.length_c   1.000
_cell.angle_alpha   90.00
_cell.angle_beta   90.00
_cell.angle_gamma   90.00
#
_symmetry.space_group_name_H-M   'P 1'
#
loop_
_entity.id
_entity.type
_entity.pdbx_description
1 polymer ?
#
loop_
_entity_poly.entity_id
_entity_poly.type
_entity_poly.pdbx_seq_one_letter_code
_entity_poly.pdbx_strand_id
1 'polypeptide(L)'
;FVMGAGGDQNPYPRRKQEHLALHGRTLAEAVDRALKGKQTPVSSRLKTAKQTATLKFQPAPDRASLEKQLTENNKYRRWKARLLLGRINAGIKPSSSYDLPVQAVRLGNEILLLAVGGEVVVDYSLRFKREFSGQKGGKPMLWFAGYSNDVSFYLPSLRVLKEGGYEGGGHMMYTQFTGPFQEDVEERTFAAIRKVVKQVSQ
;
A
#
# COMPACT_ATOMS: atom_id res chain seq x y z
N PHE A 1 -5.74 -17.00 0.72
CA PHE A 1 -5.02 -16.02 1.54
C PHE A 1 -5.00 -14.66 0.86
N VAL A 2 -5.34 -13.61 1.59
CA VAL A 2 -5.29 -12.23 1.12
C VAL A 2 -4.38 -11.46 2.08
N MET A 3 -3.33 -10.83 1.53
CA MET A 3 -2.42 -10.02 2.32
C MET A 3 -3.09 -8.73 2.77
N GLY A 4 -3.01 -8.43 4.05
CA GLY A 4 -3.50 -7.16 4.62
C GLY A 4 -2.53 -5.99 4.38
N ALA A 5 -2.70 -4.93 5.16
CA ALA A 5 -1.75 -3.81 5.18
C ALA A 5 -0.49 -4.22 5.98
N GLY A 6 0.44 -4.88 5.31
CA GLY A 6 1.63 -5.50 5.90
C GLY A 6 2.93 -4.73 5.68
N GLY A 7 2.89 -3.53 5.07
CA GLY A 7 4.09 -2.79 4.67
C GLY A 7 5.07 -2.50 5.82
N ASP A 8 4.54 -2.23 7.00
CA ASP A 8 5.34 -1.98 8.22
C ASP A 8 5.16 -3.08 9.29
N GLN A 9 4.66 -4.25 8.91
CA GLN A 9 4.38 -5.36 9.83
C GLN A 9 5.34 -6.52 9.62
N ASN A 10 5.86 -7.05 10.71
CA ASN A 10 6.70 -8.23 10.71
C ASN A 10 6.18 -9.26 11.72
N PRO A 11 6.29 -10.57 11.42
CA PRO A 11 5.98 -11.58 12.41
C PRO A 11 6.94 -11.50 13.60
N TYR A 12 6.46 -11.86 14.78
CA TYR A 12 7.29 -11.99 15.98
C TYR A 12 7.04 -13.35 16.67
N PRO A 13 8.11 -14.09 17.06
CA PRO A 13 9.53 -13.83 16.83
C PRO A 13 9.96 -14.02 15.36
N ARG A 14 11.10 -13.46 14.95
CA ARG A 14 11.60 -13.51 13.57
C ARG A 14 13.09 -13.80 13.46
N ARG A 15 13.59 -13.94 12.22
CA ARG A 15 15.01 -14.10 11.83
C ARG A 15 15.65 -15.46 12.13
N LYS A 16 14.87 -16.46 12.56
CA LYS A 16 15.35 -17.84 12.67
C LYS A 16 14.47 -18.77 11.84
N GLN A 17 15.08 -19.82 11.28
CA GLN A 17 14.36 -20.75 10.40
C GLN A 17 13.25 -21.52 11.15
N GLU A 18 13.46 -21.84 12.41
CA GLU A 18 12.46 -22.49 13.27
C GLU A 18 11.13 -21.71 13.37
N HIS A 19 11.21 -20.37 13.23
CA HIS A 19 10.01 -19.52 13.27
C HIS A 19 9.10 -19.72 12.06
N LEU A 20 9.61 -20.22 10.92
CA LEU A 20 8.78 -20.52 9.75
C LEU A 20 7.76 -21.60 10.07
N ALA A 21 8.20 -22.71 10.70
CA ALA A 21 7.31 -23.80 11.12
C ALA A 21 6.30 -23.33 12.19
N LEU A 22 6.75 -22.51 13.13
CA LEU A 22 5.90 -21.93 14.19
C LEU A 22 4.78 -21.09 13.57
N HIS A 23 5.12 -20.11 12.74
CA HIS A 23 4.14 -19.21 12.12
C HIS A 23 3.22 -19.93 11.14
N GLY A 24 3.76 -20.85 10.34
CA GLY A 24 2.97 -21.68 9.42
C GLY A 24 1.93 -22.53 10.16
N ARG A 25 2.32 -23.19 11.25
CA ARG A 25 1.40 -23.97 12.10
C ARG A 25 0.34 -23.09 12.74
N THR A 26 0.73 -21.97 13.33
CA THR A 26 -0.20 -21.02 13.95
C THR A 26 -1.26 -20.54 12.96
N LEU A 27 -0.85 -20.24 11.71
CA LEU A 27 -1.79 -19.83 10.66
C LEU A 27 -2.71 -20.98 10.25
N ALA A 28 -2.18 -22.19 10.06
CA ALA A 28 -2.97 -23.38 9.72
C ALA A 28 -4.03 -23.69 10.79
N GLU A 29 -3.64 -23.67 12.06
CA GLU A 29 -4.57 -23.87 13.19
C GLU A 29 -5.65 -22.78 13.26
N ALA A 30 -5.32 -21.53 12.90
CA ALA A 30 -6.30 -20.45 12.83
C ALA A 30 -7.33 -20.69 11.72
N VAL A 31 -6.89 -21.20 10.56
CA VAL A 31 -7.79 -21.59 9.46
C VAL A 31 -8.69 -22.76 9.89
N ASP A 32 -8.14 -23.80 10.52
CA ASP A 32 -8.92 -24.94 11.00
C ASP A 32 -9.98 -24.52 12.03
N ARG A 33 -9.63 -23.63 12.94
CA ARG A 33 -10.60 -23.07 13.91
C ARG A 33 -11.71 -22.30 13.20
N ALA A 34 -11.35 -21.48 12.19
CA ALA A 34 -12.33 -20.72 11.43
C ALA A 34 -13.29 -21.61 10.66
N LEU A 35 -12.80 -22.68 10.02
CA LEU A 35 -13.63 -23.64 9.27
C LEU A 35 -14.59 -24.43 10.18
N LYS A 36 -14.19 -24.75 11.41
CA LYS A 36 -15.01 -25.43 12.42
C LYS A 36 -15.98 -24.47 13.15
N GLY A 37 -15.75 -23.18 13.03
CA GLY A 37 -16.57 -22.15 13.67
C GLY A 37 -17.90 -21.90 12.97
N LYS A 38 -18.75 -21.08 13.60
CA LYS A 38 -20.00 -20.63 12.99
C LYS A 38 -19.73 -19.82 11.74
N GLN A 39 -20.25 -20.28 10.61
CA GLN A 39 -20.18 -19.55 9.35
C GLN A 39 -21.35 -18.55 9.24
N THR A 40 -21.06 -17.38 8.67
CA THR A 40 -22.08 -16.38 8.37
C THR A 40 -22.39 -16.45 6.89
N PRO A 41 -23.66 -16.66 6.48
CA PRO A 41 -24.04 -16.62 5.07
C PRO A 41 -23.74 -15.25 4.47
N VAL A 42 -23.24 -15.25 3.24
CA VAL A 42 -23.00 -14.04 2.46
C VAL A 42 -23.88 -14.08 1.23
N SER A 43 -24.63 -13.01 0.97
CA SER A 43 -25.50 -12.97 -0.21
C SER A 43 -24.66 -12.86 -1.49
N SER A 44 -25.18 -13.43 -2.58
CA SER A 44 -24.48 -13.50 -3.88
C SER A 44 -24.43 -12.15 -4.62
N ARG A 45 -25.01 -11.09 -4.09
CA ARG A 45 -25.02 -9.78 -4.78
C ARG A 45 -23.63 -9.15 -4.77
N LEU A 46 -23.03 -9.05 -5.93
CA LEU A 46 -21.70 -8.50 -6.13
C LEU A 46 -21.79 -7.08 -6.71
N LYS A 47 -21.08 -6.13 -6.09
CA LYS A 47 -20.80 -4.80 -6.66
C LYS A 47 -19.31 -4.53 -6.60
N THR A 48 -18.78 -3.91 -7.65
CA THR A 48 -17.37 -3.52 -7.72
C THR A 48 -17.23 -2.08 -8.19
N ALA A 49 -16.18 -1.41 -7.72
CA ALA A 49 -15.80 -0.08 -8.20
C ALA A 49 -14.27 0.05 -8.17
N LYS A 50 -13.73 0.75 -9.17
CA LYS A 50 -12.29 1.03 -9.27
C LYS A 50 -12.08 2.52 -9.51
N GLN A 51 -11.08 3.08 -8.85
CA GLN A 51 -10.60 4.44 -9.03
C GLN A 51 -9.07 4.45 -9.04
N THR A 52 -8.52 5.55 -9.47
CA THR A 52 -7.10 5.82 -9.42
C THR A 52 -6.84 6.98 -8.47
N ALA A 53 -5.88 6.81 -7.55
CA ALA A 53 -5.35 7.88 -6.74
C ALA A 53 -4.04 8.37 -7.37
N THR A 54 -4.03 9.59 -7.91
CA THR A 54 -2.79 10.20 -8.44
C THR A 54 -1.96 10.71 -7.28
N LEU A 55 -0.91 9.97 -6.93
CA LEU A 55 0.04 10.27 -5.86
C LEU A 55 1.20 11.09 -6.42
N LYS A 56 1.49 12.23 -5.83
CA LYS A 56 2.58 13.10 -6.26
C LYS A 56 3.87 12.76 -5.53
N PHE A 57 4.98 12.79 -6.26
CA PHE A 57 6.32 12.73 -5.67
C PHE A 57 6.79 14.11 -5.23
N GLN A 58 7.68 14.14 -4.26
CA GLN A 58 8.46 15.34 -3.94
C GLN A 58 9.28 15.76 -5.17
N PRO A 59 9.72 17.02 -5.26
CA PRO A 59 10.55 17.48 -6.38
C PRO A 59 11.74 16.54 -6.61
N ALA A 60 11.98 16.23 -7.88
CA ALA A 60 13.13 15.42 -8.26
C ALA A 60 14.44 16.15 -7.87
N PRO A 61 15.49 15.41 -7.46
CA PRO A 61 16.81 16.02 -7.27
C PRO A 61 17.26 16.71 -8.56
N ASP A 62 17.89 17.86 -8.41
CA ASP A 62 18.49 18.56 -9.53
C ASP A 62 19.74 17.83 -10.06
N ARG A 63 20.24 18.24 -11.23
CA ARG A 63 21.41 17.65 -11.88
C ARG A 63 22.62 17.62 -10.96
N ALA A 64 22.93 18.74 -10.29
CA ALA A 64 24.10 18.85 -9.43
C ALA A 64 24.02 17.88 -8.24
N SER A 65 22.86 17.75 -7.64
CA SER A 65 22.60 16.77 -6.57
C SER A 65 22.79 15.32 -7.06
N LEU A 66 22.31 15.01 -8.27
CA LEU A 66 22.47 13.67 -8.85
C LEU A 66 23.94 13.39 -9.17
N GLU A 67 24.69 14.35 -9.72
CA GLU A 67 26.12 14.21 -10.00
C GLU A 67 26.91 13.99 -8.70
N LYS A 68 26.59 14.69 -7.62
CA LYS A 68 27.18 14.44 -6.29
C LYS A 68 26.88 13.01 -5.80
N GLN A 69 25.67 12.50 -6.02
CA GLN A 69 25.31 11.13 -5.61
C GLN A 69 26.14 10.06 -6.35
N LEU A 70 26.72 10.35 -7.52
CA LEU A 70 27.58 9.39 -8.23
C LEU A 70 28.86 9.04 -7.45
N THR A 71 29.30 9.91 -6.53
CA THR A 71 30.52 9.72 -5.73
C THR A 71 30.23 9.15 -4.32
N GLU A 72 28.96 8.94 -3.96
CA GLU A 72 28.60 8.36 -2.67
C GLU A 72 29.01 6.89 -2.55
N ASN A 73 29.26 6.42 -1.32
CA ASN A 73 29.59 5.00 -1.08
C ASN A 73 28.41 4.06 -1.32
N ASN A 74 27.18 4.55 -1.28
CA ASN A 74 25.97 3.74 -1.46
C ASN A 74 25.77 3.39 -2.96
N LYS A 75 25.95 2.10 -3.30
CA LYS A 75 25.81 1.62 -4.69
C LYS A 75 24.42 1.85 -5.31
N TYR A 76 23.35 1.82 -4.49
CA TYR A 76 21.98 2.02 -4.98
C TYR A 76 21.68 3.48 -5.27
N ARG A 77 22.19 4.40 -4.45
CA ARG A 77 22.10 5.83 -4.74
C ARG A 77 22.86 6.19 -6.00
N ARG A 78 24.07 5.63 -6.19
CA ARG A 78 24.82 5.80 -7.44
C ARG A 78 24.07 5.26 -8.65
N TRP A 79 23.48 4.05 -8.52
CA TRP A 79 22.67 3.46 -9.59
C TRP A 79 21.48 4.36 -9.96
N LYS A 80 20.73 4.82 -8.96
CA LYS A 80 19.59 5.72 -9.17
C LYS A 80 20.01 7.05 -9.81
N ALA A 81 21.09 7.64 -9.34
CA ALA A 81 21.62 8.87 -9.92
C ALA A 81 21.99 8.70 -11.42
N ARG A 82 22.66 7.60 -11.78
CA ARG A 82 22.94 7.27 -13.20
C ARG A 82 21.66 7.13 -14.02
N LEU A 83 20.67 6.42 -13.49
CA LEU A 83 19.39 6.22 -14.17
C LEU A 83 18.68 7.56 -14.44
N LEU A 84 18.58 8.42 -13.43
CA LEU A 84 17.90 9.71 -13.55
C LEU A 84 18.68 10.67 -14.46
N LEU A 85 20.01 10.75 -14.36
CA LEU A 85 20.85 11.54 -15.26
C LEU A 85 20.73 11.05 -16.71
N GLY A 86 20.72 9.74 -16.92
CA GLY A 86 20.53 9.15 -18.26
C GLY A 86 19.20 9.59 -18.89
N ARG A 87 18.11 9.59 -18.10
CA ARG A 87 16.80 10.09 -18.56
C ARG A 87 16.85 11.58 -18.89
N ILE A 88 17.41 12.39 -17.99
CA ILE A 88 17.56 13.83 -18.21
C ILE A 88 18.35 14.11 -19.49
N ASN A 89 19.46 13.41 -19.72
CA ASN A 89 20.29 13.56 -20.93
C ASN A 89 19.55 13.14 -22.20
N ALA A 90 18.64 12.18 -22.10
CA ALA A 90 17.77 11.76 -23.21
C ALA A 90 16.52 12.66 -23.40
N GLY A 91 16.41 13.76 -22.64
CA GLY A 91 15.23 14.66 -22.70
C GLY A 91 13.96 14.06 -22.07
N ILE A 92 14.06 12.94 -21.36
CA ILE A 92 12.93 12.27 -20.73
C ILE A 92 12.70 12.91 -19.36
N LYS A 93 11.56 13.58 -19.19
CA LYS A 93 11.16 14.14 -17.89
C LYS A 93 10.85 13.00 -16.91
N PRO A 94 11.43 13.03 -15.70
CA PRO A 94 11.05 12.10 -14.65
C PRO A 94 9.55 12.25 -14.32
N SER A 95 8.88 11.13 -14.01
CA SER A 95 7.48 11.18 -13.58
C SER A 95 7.36 11.95 -12.26
N SER A 96 6.44 12.88 -12.19
CA SER A 96 6.12 13.66 -10.98
C SER A 96 5.03 13.01 -10.13
N SER A 97 4.41 11.94 -10.61
CA SER A 97 3.32 11.26 -9.93
C SER A 97 3.24 9.79 -10.30
N TYR A 98 2.46 9.07 -9.55
CA TYR A 98 2.10 7.68 -9.77
C TYR A 98 0.59 7.48 -9.61
N ASP A 99 -0.01 6.71 -10.49
CA ASP A 99 -1.44 6.41 -10.49
C ASP A 99 -1.71 5.08 -9.78
N LEU A 100 -2.02 5.18 -8.46
CA LEU A 100 -2.27 4.04 -7.59
C LEU A 100 -3.68 3.47 -7.84
N PRO A 101 -3.82 2.17 -8.17
CA PRO A 101 -5.13 1.55 -8.27
C PRO A 101 -5.76 1.33 -6.89
N VAL A 102 -7.03 1.72 -6.75
CA VAL A 102 -7.87 1.52 -5.57
C VAL A 102 -9.18 0.88 -6.02
N GLN A 103 -9.56 -0.24 -5.43
CA GLN A 103 -10.75 -0.98 -5.79
C GLN A 103 -11.55 -1.38 -4.55
N ALA A 104 -12.87 -1.26 -4.62
CA ALA A 104 -13.78 -1.81 -3.62
C ALA A 104 -14.61 -2.94 -4.23
N VAL A 105 -14.83 -3.97 -3.43
CA VAL A 105 -15.71 -5.11 -3.76
C VAL A 105 -16.69 -5.26 -2.59
N ARG A 106 -17.97 -5.21 -2.90
CA ARG A 106 -19.03 -5.47 -1.93
C ARG A 106 -19.74 -6.77 -2.27
N LEU A 107 -19.79 -7.67 -1.29
CA LEU A 107 -20.55 -8.91 -1.34
C LEU A 107 -21.72 -8.80 -0.38
N GLY A 108 -22.91 -8.68 -0.94
CA GLY A 108 -24.12 -8.42 -0.19
C GLY A 108 -24.03 -7.18 0.69
N ASN A 109 -24.62 -7.27 1.88
CA ASN A 109 -24.43 -6.29 2.93
C ASN A 109 -23.37 -6.73 3.95
N GLU A 110 -22.81 -7.92 3.78
CA GLU A 110 -22.00 -8.61 4.77
C GLU A 110 -20.51 -8.32 4.65
N ILE A 111 -19.99 -8.09 3.43
CA ILE A 111 -18.56 -7.89 3.22
C ILE A 111 -18.29 -6.64 2.38
N LEU A 112 -17.35 -5.82 2.83
CA LEU A 112 -16.73 -4.74 2.07
C LEU A 112 -15.22 -4.97 2.04
N LEU A 113 -14.72 -5.48 0.91
CA LEU A 113 -13.30 -5.65 0.64
C LEU A 113 -12.79 -4.38 -0.04
N LEU A 114 -11.70 -3.82 0.48
CA LEU A 114 -10.94 -2.73 -0.12
C LEU A 114 -9.58 -3.27 -0.56
N ALA A 115 -9.27 -3.17 -1.86
CA ALA A 115 -7.99 -3.56 -2.44
C ALA A 115 -7.20 -2.31 -2.86
N VAL A 116 -5.98 -2.19 -2.36
CA VAL A 116 -5.08 -1.04 -2.59
C VAL A 116 -3.73 -1.55 -3.05
N GLY A 117 -3.18 -0.90 -4.06
CA GLY A 117 -1.84 -1.21 -4.58
C GLY A 117 -0.73 -0.80 -3.60
N GLY A 118 0.47 -1.36 -3.83
CA GLY A 118 1.66 -1.09 -3.02
C GLY A 118 1.75 -1.93 -1.75
N GLU A 119 2.89 -1.84 -1.09
CA GLU A 119 3.13 -2.35 0.26
C GLU A 119 2.58 -1.35 1.28
N VAL A 120 1.30 -1.48 1.57
CA VAL A 120 0.55 -0.49 2.36
C VAL A 120 0.85 -0.65 3.84
N VAL A 121 1.17 0.46 4.54
CA VAL A 121 1.37 0.45 6.00
C VAL A 121 0.04 0.29 6.76
N VAL A 122 0.11 -0.22 7.99
CA VAL A 122 -1.06 -0.61 8.79
C VAL A 122 -2.04 0.54 9.08
N ASP A 123 -1.57 1.77 9.13
CA ASP A 123 -2.38 2.97 9.37
C ASP A 123 -3.59 3.06 8.42
N TYR A 124 -3.42 2.66 7.16
CA TYR A 124 -4.51 2.66 6.18
C TYR A 124 -5.63 1.69 6.55
N SER A 125 -5.28 0.48 6.99
CA SER A 125 -6.28 -0.50 7.44
C SER A 125 -7.02 -0.03 8.68
N LEU A 126 -6.30 0.55 9.64
CA LEU A 126 -6.89 1.10 10.87
C LEU A 126 -7.82 2.27 10.57
N ARG A 127 -7.39 3.20 9.72
CA ARG A 127 -8.21 4.35 9.31
C ARG A 127 -9.43 3.92 8.50
N PHE A 128 -9.27 2.97 7.57
CA PHE A 128 -10.39 2.39 6.81
C PHE A 128 -11.46 1.83 7.74
N LYS A 129 -11.06 1.00 8.69
CA LYS A 129 -11.97 0.42 9.67
C LYS A 129 -12.66 1.50 10.50
N ARG A 130 -11.92 2.51 10.97
CA ARG A 130 -12.48 3.63 11.75
C ARG A 130 -13.50 4.47 10.96
N GLU A 131 -13.19 4.80 9.70
CA GLU A 131 -14.06 5.66 8.88
C GLU A 131 -15.33 4.93 8.41
N PHE A 132 -15.27 3.60 8.17
CA PHE A 132 -16.36 2.87 7.52
C PHE A 132 -17.09 1.86 8.42
N SER A 133 -16.72 1.72 9.69
CA SER A 133 -17.38 0.79 10.63
C SER A 133 -18.84 1.14 10.99
N GLY A 134 -19.27 2.36 10.71
CA GLY A 134 -20.60 2.87 11.09
C GLY A 134 -21.56 3.14 9.93
N GLN A 135 -21.37 2.55 8.75
CA GLN A 135 -22.19 2.86 7.59
C GLN A 135 -23.66 2.44 7.74
N LYS A 136 -24.58 3.30 7.25
CA LYS A 136 -26.03 3.00 7.16
C LYS A 136 -26.24 1.77 6.27
N GLY A 137 -27.06 0.82 6.71
CA GLY A 137 -27.40 -0.38 5.94
C GLY A 137 -26.78 -1.69 6.43
N GLY A 138 -26.23 -1.70 7.62
CA GLY A 138 -25.58 -2.85 8.24
C GLY A 138 -24.11 -2.58 8.52
N LYS A 139 -23.49 -3.45 9.33
CA LYS A 139 -22.04 -3.38 9.62
C LYS A 139 -21.33 -4.47 8.80
N PRO A 140 -20.92 -4.20 7.56
CA PRO A 140 -20.18 -5.20 6.81
C PRO A 140 -18.88 -5.53 7.52
N MET A 141 -18.40 -6.76 7.34
CA MET A 141 -17.03 -7.09 7.66
C MET A 141 -16.11 -6.25 6.72
N LEU A 142 -15.30 -5.39 7.32
CA LEU A 142 -14.35 -4.57 6.59
C LEU A 142 -13.05 -5.33 6.39
N TRP A 143 -12.74 -5.65 5.15
CA TRP A 143 -11.56 -6.40 4.77
C TRP A 143 -10.63 -5.52 3.95
N PHE A 144 -9.44 -5.24 4.48
CA PHE A 144 -8.42 -4.47 3.78
C PHE A 144 -7.39 -5.41 3.15
N ALA A 145 -7.17 -5.28 1.84
CA ALA A 145 -6.15 -5.97 1.08
C ALA A 145 -5.12 -4.95 0.54
N GLY A 146 -3.91 -5.00 1.03
CA GLY A 146 -2.75 -4.38 0.40
C GLY A 146 -2.19 -5.26 -0.72
N TYR A 147 -1.04 -4.89 -1.29
CA TYR A 147 -0.34 -5.69 -2.32
C TYR A 147 -1.24 -6.08 -3.50
N SER A 148 -2.24 -5.28 -3.80
CA SER A 148 -3.29 -5.60 -4.77
C SER A 148 -3.12 -4.81 -6.07
N ASN A 149 -3.20 -5.52 -7.21
CA ASN A 149 -3.10 -5.00 -8.56
C ASN A 149 -1.71 -4.47 -8.97
N ASP A 150 -0.96 -3.85 -8.07
CA ASP A 150 0.38 -3.31 -8.30
C ASP A 150 1.17 -3.24 -6.98
N VAL A 151 2.47 -3.57 -7.02
CA VAL A 151 3.35 -3.57 -5.83
C VAL A 151 4.68 -2.90 -6.18
N SER A 152 4.61 -1.63 -6.58
CA SER A 152 5.79 -0.90 -7.07
C SER A 152 6.56 -0.15 -5.96
N PHE A 153 5.98 0.02 -4.76
CA PHE A 153 6.55 0.81 -3.65
C PHE A 153 5.83 0.54 -2.33
N TYR A 154 6.41 1.04 -1.23
CA TYR A 154 5.71 1.18 0.05
C TYR A 154 4.78 2.40 0.00
N LEU A 155 3.53 2.21 0.45
CA LEU A 155 2.56 3.29 0.57
C LEU A 155 2.52 3.78 2.02
N PRO A 156 3.24 4.86 2.35
CA PRO A 156 3.30 5.40 3.72
C PRO A 156 2.04 6.18 4.07
N SER A 157 1.63 6.16 5.33
CA SER A 157 0.77 7.19 5.90
C SER A 157 1.55 8.50 6.07
N LEU A 158 0.85 9.60 6.37
CA LEU A 158 1.52 10.88 6.66
C LEU A 158 2.48 10.75 7.86
N ARG A 159 2.09 9.98 8.88
CA ARG A 159 2.93 9.69 10.04
C ARG A 159 4.22 8.99 9.62
N VAL A 160 4.12 7.87 8.91
CA VAL A 160 5.28 7.09 8.45
C VAL A 160 6.16 7.89 7.50
N LEU A 161 5.56 8.70 6.62
CA LEU A 161 6.31 9.59 5.72
C LEU A 161 7.17 10.59 6.50
N LYS A 162 6.62 11.19 7.57
CA LYS A 162 7.33 12.15 8.43
C LYS A 162 8.38 11.50 9.32
N GLU A 163 8.13 10.30 9.81
CA GLU A 163 9.12 9.50 10.55
C GLU A 163 10.30 9.08 9.66
N GLY A 164 10.09 9.01 8.34
CA GLY A 164 11.12 8.61 7.39
C GLY A 164 11.39 7.10 7.41
N GLY A 165 12.65 6.71 7.43
CA GLY A 165 13.02 5.29 7.39
C GLY A 165 12.80 4.64 6.02
N TYR A 166 12.73 3.31 6.01
CA TYR A 166 12.61 2.53 4.78
C TYR A 166 11.22 2.71 4.15
N GLU A 167 10.17 2.54 4.93
CA GLU A 167 8.77 2.63 4.51
C GLU A 167 8.37 4.07 4.19
N GLY A 168 8.93 5.07 4.89
CA GLY A 168 8.67 6.49 4.69
C GLY A 168 9.29 7.10 3.42
N GLY A 169 10.08 6.32 2.67
CA GLY A 169 10.70 6.78 1.42
C GLY A 169 12.09 6.26 1.15
N GLY A 170 12.77 5.66 2.14
CA GLY A 170 14.11 5.09 1.96
C GLY A 170 14.18 4.02 0.87
N HIS A 171 13.14 3.21 0.72
CA HIS A 171 13.01 2.19 -0.35
C HIS A 171 13.04 2.79 -1.76
N MET A 172 12.70 4.06 -1.92
CA MET A 172 12.68 4.73 -3.23
C MET A 172 14.05 4.75 -3.91
N MET A 173 15.14 4.54 -3.16
CA MET A 173 16.48 4.41 -3.77
C MET A 173 16.60 3.18 -4.67
N TYR A 174 15.76 2.18 -4.52
CA TYR A 174 15.75 0.95 -5.33
C TYR A 174 14.80 1.02 -6.53
N THR A 175 14.08 2.12 -6.68
CA THR A 175 13.06 2.31 -7.72
C THR A 175 13.51 3.33 -8.77
N GLN A 176 12.75 3.36 -9.85
CA GLN A 176 12.92 4.38 -10.90
C GLN A 176 12.22 5.72 -10.59
N PHE A 177 11.47 5.80 -9.50
CA PHE A 177 10.74 6.99 -9.10
C PHE A 177 11.68 8.07 -8.54
N THR A 178 11.31 9.33 -8.66
CA THR A 178 12.19 10.46 -8.37
C THR A 178 12.50 10.63 -6.89
N GLY A 179 11.54 10.38 -6.02
CA GLY A 179 11.70 10.57 -4.58
C GLY A 179 10.50 10.09 -3.78
N PRO A 180 10.48 10.39 -2.48
CA PRO A 180 9.34 10.11 -1.62
C PRO A 180 8.06 10.79 -2.12
N PHE A 181 6.92 10.35 -1.63
CA PHE A 181 5.65 11.00 -1.88
C PHE A 181 5.56 12.37 -1.19
N GLN A 182 4.65 13.22 -1.66
CA GLN A 182 4.25 14.45 -0.97
C GLN A 182 3.39 14.12 0.25
N GLU A 183 3.28 15.05 1.19
CA GLU A 183 2.56 14.86 2.46
C GLU A 183 1.06 14.57 2.28
N ASP A 184 0.48 14.88 1.13
CA ASP A 184 -0.91 14.61 0.79
C ASP A 184 -1.20 13.18 0.30
N VAL A 185 -0.18 12.29 0.30
CA VAL A 185 -0.27 10.90 -0.19
C VAL A 185 -1.43 10.12 0.44
N GLU A 186 -1.57 10.21 1.77
CA GLU A 186 -2.62 9.51 2.51
C GLU A 186 -4.00 10.06 2.15
N GLU A 187 -4.19 11.38 2.14
CA GLU A 187 -5.48 12.00 1.83
C GLU A 187 -5.90 11.77 0.37
N ARG A 188 -4.96 11.78 -0.58
CA ARG A 188 -5.26 11.41 -1.98
C ARG A 188 -5.74 9.99 -2.10
N THR A 189 -5.09 9.07 -1.40
CA THR A 189 -5.51 7.67 -1.38
C THR A 189 -6.88 7.52 -0.75
N PHE A 190 -7.14 8.17 0.41
CA PHE A 190 -8.45 8.13 1.06
C PHE A 190 -9.55 8.84 0.26
N ALA A 191 -9.24 9.86 -0.53
CA ALA A 191 -10.20 10.45 -1.46
C ALA A 191 -10.69 9.44 -2.50
N ALA A 192 -9.78 8.62 -3.06
CA ALA A 192 -10.15 7.53 -3.97
C ALA A 192 -10.91 6.40 -3.25
N ILE A 193 -10.48 6.02 -2.04
CA ILE A 193 -11.17 5.02 -1.20
C ILE A 193 -12.62 5.43 -0.95
N ARG A 194 -12.87 6.66 -0.52
CA ARG A 194 -14.23 7.17 -0.28
C ARG A 194 -15.10 7.11 -1.53
N LYS A 195 -14.54 7.39 -2.70
CA LYS A 195 -15.27 7.30 -3.98
C LYS A 195 -15.68 5.86 -4.30
N VAL A 196 -14.75 4.90 -4.25
CA VAL A 196 -15.09 3.49 -4.56
C VAL A 196 -16.05 2.89 -3.54
N VAL A 197 -15.88 3.21 -2.25
CA VAL A 197 -16.81 2.73 -1.21
C VAL A 197 -18.20 3.31 -1.42
N LYS A 198 -18.33 4.60 -1.73
CA LYS A 198 -19.62 5.23 -2.04
C LYS A 198 -20.30 4.54 -3.22
N GLN A 199 -19.56 4.25 -4.31
CA GLN A 199 -20.10 3.62 -5.51
C GLN A 199 -20.65 2.22 -5.27
N VAL A 200 -20.00 1.41 -4.45
CA VAL A 200 -20.48 0.06 -4.12
C VAL A 200 -21.54 0.03 -3.00
N SER A 201 -21.75 1.15 -2.32
CA SER A 201 -22.74 1.27 -1.22
C SER A 201 -24.10 1.80 -1.68
N GLN A 202 -24.20 2.30 -2.90
CA GLN A 202 -25.44 2.68 -3.58
C GLN A 202 -26.09 1.43 -4.21
#